data_dbf2aeadd1dece12dfb532dd30995f42
#
_entry.id   dbf2aeadd1dece12dfb532dd30995f42
#
_cell.length_a   1.000
_cell.length_b   1.000
_cell.length_c   1.000
_cell.angle_alpha   90.00
_cell.angle_beta   90.00
_cell.angle_gamma   90.00
#
_symmetry.space_group_name_H-M   'P 1'
#
loop_
_entity.id
_entity.type
_entity.pdbx_description
1 polymer ?
#
loop_
_entity_poly.entity_id
_entity_poly.type
_entity_poly.pdbx_seq_one_letter_code
_entity_poly.pdbx_strand_id
1 'polypeptide(L)'
;MKIKKMLFLILFVIPALSFAGDIFGTITKSGKPFAKQLVKITTNDGTVVKTDSTDAFGYFTMNIKQPGQFKLSAGGAVTDVTSNNSPTGYTFILVQNNSKWELIKK
;
A
#
# COMPACT_ATOMS: atom_id res chain seq x y z
N MET A 1 41.95 9.72 4.65
CA MET A 1 41.54 9.58 4.92
C MET A 1 40.79 9.66 4.91
N LYS A 2 40.60 9.55 4.74
CA LYS A 2 39.85 9.40 4.91
C LYS A 2 38.86 9.45 4.68
N ILE A 3 38.60 9.31 4.49
CA ILE A 3 37.63 9.23 4.42
C ILE A 3 36.84 9.03 4.15
N LYS A 4 37.08 8.82 3.96
CA LYS A 4 36.37 8.45 3.92
C LYS A 4 35.53 8.47 3.87
N LYS A 5 35.69 8.46 3.65
CA LYS A 5 34.86 8.28 3.81
C LYS A 5 33.95 8.43 3.55
N MET A 6 34.04 8.40 3.22
CA MET A 6 33.11 8.33 3.06
C MET A 6 32.31 8.19 2.79
N LEU A 7 32.32 8.02 2.39
CA LEU A 7 31.49 7.63 2.25
C LEU A 7 30.75 7.54 2.24
N PHE A 8 30.71 7.40 2.02
CA PHE A 8 29.86 7.14 2.19
C PHE A 8 29.05 7.21 1.97
N LEU A 9 29.12 7.40 1.57
CA LEU A 9 28.28 7.34 1.46
C LEU A 9 27.47 7.21 1.07
N ILE A 10 27.63 7.17 0.66
CA ILE A 10 26.98 6.91 0.45
C ILE A 10 26.04 6.73 0.27
N LEU A 11 26.00 6.68 0.05
CA LEU A 11 25.19 6.37 0.10
C LEU A 11 24.31 6.64 -0.05
N PHE A 12 24.13 6.79 -0.34
CA PHE A 12 23.30 7.01 -0.29
C PHE A 12 22.58 6.99 -0.79
N VAL A 13 22.87 6.86 -1.09
CA VAL A 13 22.36 6.99 -1.39
C VAL A 13 21.58 6.66 -1.76
N ILE A 14 21.93 5.94 -2.15
CA ILE A 14 20.85 5.77 -2.32
C ILE A 14 19.47 6.18 -2.23
N PRO A 15 19.16 7.08 -2.20
CA PRO A 15 17.84 7.62 -1.98
C PRO A 15 16.85 7.40 -3.08
N ALA A 16 17.27 7.25 -4.24
CA ALA A 16 16.36 6.90 -5.32
C ALA A 16 15.54 5.67 -5.02
N LEU A 17 16.04 4.84 -4.15
CA LEU A 17 15.35 3.61 -3.76
C LEU A 17 14.06 3.88 -3.02
N SER A 18 13.91 5.07 -2.44
CA SER A 18 12.75 5.37 -1.64
C SER A 18 11.47 5.48 -2.45
N PHE A 19 11.56 5.57 -3.78
CA PHE A 19 10.36 5.67 -4.60
C PHE A 19 9.78 4.32 -4.98
N ALA A 20 10.56 3.26 -4.83
CA ALA A 20 10.08 1.94 -5.20
C ALA A 20 8.99 1.51 -4.24
N GLY A 21 7.96 0.88 -4.79
CA GLY A 21 7.02 0.17 -3.97
C GLY A 21 5.88 0.97 -3.38
N ASP A 22 5.64 2.19 -3.84
CA ASP A 22 4.45 2.91 -3.38
C ASP A 22 3.19 2.23 -3.90
N ILE A 23 2.24 2.00 -3.00
CA ILE A 23 0.90 1.53 -3.35
C ILE A 23 -0.07 2.59 -2.89
N PHE A 24 -0.90 3.06 -3.80
CA PHE A 24 -1.85 4.12 -3.49
C PHE A 24 -3.17 3.84 -4.19
N GLY A 25 -4.20 4.54 -3.78
CA GLY A 25 -5.47 4.38 -4.45
C GLY A 25 -6.63 4.93 -3.66
N THR A 26 -7.84 4.57 -4.12
CA THR A 26 -9.08 4.98 -3.48
C THR A 26 -9.94 3.77 -3.21
N ILE A 27 -10.73 3.87 -2.16
CA ILE A 27 -11.72 2.86 -1.81
C ILE A 27 -13.07 3.55 -1.68
N THR A 28 -14.07 3.01 -2.38
CA THR A 28 -15.46 3.47 -2.24
C THR A 28 -16.31 2.33 -1.72
N LYS A 29 -17.40 2.70 -1.06
CA LYS A 29 -18.39 1.76 -0.55
C LYS A 29 -19.76 2.36 -0.81
N SER A 30 -20.61 1.64 -1.55
CA SER A 30 -21.94 2.11 -1.88
C SER A 30 -21.93 3.47 -2.57
N GLY A 31 -20.95 3.69 -3.44
CA GLY A 31 -20.82 4.92 -4.20
C GLY A 31 -20.26 6.10 -3.44
N LYS A 32 -19.80 5.90 -2.22
CA LYS A 32 -19.28 6.96 -1.37
C LYS A 32 -17.85 6.64 -0.96
N PRO A 33 -17.02 7.67 -0.67
CA PRO A 33 -15.67 7.41 -0.17
C PRO A 33 -15.71 6.58 1.12
N PHE A 34 -14.82 5.58 1.19
CA PHE A 34 -14.64 4.80 2.41
C PHE A 34 -13.62 5.54 3.28
N ALA A 35 -14.09 6.57 3.96
CA ALA A 35 -13.24 7.56 4.61
C ALA A 35 -12.84 7.15 6.02
N LYS A 36 -11.63 7.53 6.43
CA LYS A 36 -11.14 7.39 7.81
C LYS A 36 -11.11 5.93 8.25
N GLN A 37 -10.78 5.02 7.34
CA GLN A 37 -10.76 3.59 7.61
C GLN A 37 -9.35 3.04 7.51
N LEU A 38 -9.04 2.08 8.35
CA LEU A 38 -7.73 1.45 8.37
C LEU A 38 -7.52 0.59 7.13
N VAL A 39 -6.34 0.72 6.53
CA VAL A 39 -5.91 -0.11 5.42
C VAL A 39 -4.57 -0.72 5.82
N LYS A 40 -4.43 -2.03 5.63
CA LYS A 40 -3.20 -2.75 5.98
C LYS A 40 -2.65 -3.48 4.76
N ILE A 41 -1.33 -3.46 4.63
CA ILE A 41 -0.62 -4.30 3.68
C ILE A 41 0.09 -5.38 4.47
N THR A 42 -0.13 -6.63 4.10
CA THR A 42 0.49 -7.77 4.75
C THR A 42 1.19 -8.66 3.72
N THR A 43 2.13 -9.45 4.19
CA THR A 43 2.68 -10.53 3.40
C THR A 43 1.64 -11.65 3.28
N ASN A 44 1.93 -12.64 2.45
CA ASN A 44 1.01 -13.77 2.28
C ASN A 44 0.83 -14.59 3.56
N ASP A 45 1.79 -14.53 4.47
CA ASP A 45 1.69 -15.24 5.75
C ASP A 45 1.05 -14.41 6.86
N GLY A 46 0.59 -13.20 6.53
CA GLY A 46 -0.14 -12.38 7.49
C GLY A 46 0.69 -11.37 8.26
N THR A 47 1.98 -11.25 7.97
CA THR A 47 2.82 -10.27 8.65
C THR A 47 2.49 -8.88 8.14
N VAL A 48 2.18 -7.96 9.05
CA VAL A 48 1.84 -6.58 8.69
C VAL A 48 3.10 -5.84 8.26
N VAL A 49 3.07 -5.30 7.04
CA VAL A 49 4.18 -4.55 6.46
C VAL A 49 3.97 -3.06 6.67
N LYS A 50 2.74 -2.59 6.44
CA LYS A 50 2.45 -1.16 6.51
C LYS A 50 0.96 -0.97 6.78
N THR A 51 0.63 0.12 7.46
CA THR A 51 -0.75 0.53 7.69
C THR A 51 -0.91 2.00 7.34
N ASP A 52 -2.12 2.36 6.95
CA ASP A 52 -2.51 3.74 6.70
C ASP A 52 -4.00 3.84 6.94
N SER A 53 -4.51 5.05 7.02
CA SER A 53 -5.94 5.31 7.08
C SER A 53 -6.35 6.08 5.85
N THR A 54 -7.54 5.78 5.30
CA THR A 54 -8.04 6.57 4.19
C THR A 54 -8.40 7.97 4.68
N ASP A 55 -8.27 8.93 3.77
CA ASP A 55 -8.66 10.31 4.08
C ASP A 55 -10.16 10.51 3.82
N ALA A 56 -10.61 11.77 3.81
CA ALA A 56 -12.03 12.08 3.63
C ALA A 56 -12.55 11.67 2.25
N PHE A 57 -11.65 11.43 1.31
CA PHE A 57 -12.02 11.03 -0.06
C PHE A 57 -11.83 9.54 -0.30
N GLY A 58 -11.45 8.78 0.74
CA GLY A 58 -11.19 7.36 0.60
C GLY A 58 -9.83 7.05 0.01
N TYR A 59 -8.94 8.02 -0.02
CA TYR A 59 -7.62 7.88 -0.60
C TYR A 59 -6.62 7.38 0.44
N PHE A 60 -5.73 6.49 0.01
CA PHE A 60 -4.64 6.00 0.84
C PHE A 60 -3.35 5.94 0.03
N THR A 61 -2.21 5.98 0.74
CA THR A 61 -0.91 5.76 0.12
C THR A 61 0.02 5.12 1.13
N MET A 62 0.79 4.13 0.68
CA MET A 62 1.72 3.40 1.54
C MET A 62 2.99 3.11 0.77
N ASN A 63 4.12 3.36 1.41
CA ASN A 63 5.41 3.05 0.82
C ASN A 63 5.83 1.65 1.26
N ILE A 64 5.89 0.73 0.30
CA ILE A 64 6.32 -0.64 0.53
C ILE A 64 7.72 -0.76 -0.02
N LYS A 65 8.69 -1.03 0.82
CA LYS A 65 10.09 -0.93 0.43
C LYS A 65 10.61 -2.11 -0.38
N GLN A 66 9.74 -3.05 -0.68
CA GLN A 66 10.10 -4.26 -1.42
C GLN A 66 9.13 -4.48 -2.55
N PRO A 67 9.60 -4.89 -3.73
CA PRO A 67 8.67 -5.35 -4.77
C PRO A 67 8.14 -6.73 -4.41
N GLY A 68 7.00 -7.09 -4.98
CA GLY A 68 6.43 -8.42 -4.80
C GLY A 68 4.94 -8.40 -4.60
N GLN A 69 4.43 -9.55 -4.21
CA GLN A 69 3.00 -9.79 -4.01
C GLN A 69 2.67 -9.61 -2.54
N PHE A 70 1.59 -8.88 -2.29
CA PHE A 70 1.12 -8.59 -0.93
C PHE A 70 -0.39 -8.71 -0.88
N LYS A 71 -0.93 -8.64 0.33
CA LYS A 71 -2.37 -8.58 0.56
C LYS A 71 -2.72 -7.21 1.10
N LEU A 72 -3.81 -6.65 0.63
CA LEU A 72 -4.36 -5.41 1.17
C LEU A 72 -5.69 -5.73 1.83
N SER A 73 -5.86 -5.28 3.07
CA SER A 73 -7.11 -5.49 3.79
C SER A 73 -7.70 -4.16 4.22
N ALA A 74 -9.02 -4.06 4.10
CA ALA A 74 -9.79 -2.90 4.52
C ALA A 74 -11.24 -3.33 4.65
N GLY A 75 -11.93 -2.82 5.68
CA GLY A 75 -13.35 -3.05 5.84
C GLY A 75 -13.77 -4.50 5.96
N GLY A 76 -12.89 -5.36 6.46
CA GLY A 76 -13.19 -6.78 6.59
C GLY A 76 -12.93 -7.58 5.32
N ALA A 77 -12.38 -6.96 4.29
CA ALA A 77 -12.11 -7.62 3.02
C ALA A 77 -10.61 -7.64 2.75
N VAL A 78 -10.18 -8.58 1.92
CA VAL A 78 -8.75 -8.75 1.56
C VAL A 78 -8.67 -8.93 0.05
N THR A 79 -7.66 -8.32 -0.56
CA THR A 79 -7.39 -8.51 -1.98
C THR A 79 -5.89 -8.54 -2.22
N ASP A 80 -5.48 -9.07 -3.36
CA ASP A 80 -4.07 -9.11 -3.75
C ASP A 80 -3.65 -7.80 -4.36
N VAL A 81 -2.45 -7.35 -4.01
CA VAL A 81 -1.84 -6.18 -4.62
C VAL A 81 -0.39 -6.49 -4.93
N THR A 82 0.18 -5.72 -5.84
CA THR A 82 1.57 -5.90 -6.24
C THR A 82 2.33 -4.61 -6.02
N SER A 83 3.51 -4.73 -5.42
CA SER A 83 4.43 -3.63 -5.28
C SER A 83 5.51 -3.76 -6.36
N ASN A 84 5.73 -2.70 -7.10
CA ASN A 84 6.73 -2.65 -8.17
C ASN A 84 7.80 -1.64 -7.83
N ASN A 85 8.75 -1.48 -8.76
CA ASN A 85 9.78 -0.45 -8.62
C ASN A 85 9.25 0.94 -8.93
N SER A 86 8.01 1.03 -9.36
CA SER A 86 7.31 2.30 -9.61
C SER A 86 6.04 2.34 -8.79
N PRO A 87 5.51 3.52 -8.49
CA PRO A 87 4.23 3.60 -7.79
C PRO A 87 3.14 2.86 -8.55
N THR A 88 2.28 2.17 -7.81
CA THR A 88 1.19 1.39 -8.40
C THR A 88 -0.12 1.88 -7.80
N GLY A 89 -1.05 2.28 -8.66
CA GLY A 89 -2.34 2.81 -8.24
C GLY A 89 -3.45 1.80 -8.41
N TYR A 90 -4.40 1.83 -7.48
CA TYR A 90 -5.56 0.96 -7.51
C TYR A 90 -6.82 1.76 -7.24
N THR A 91 -7.92 1.27 -7.79
CA THR A 91 -9.25 1.75 -7.43
C THR A 91 -10.03 0.55 -6.95
N PHE A 92 -10.52 0.61 -5.72
CA PHE A 92 -11.26 -0.50 -5.12
C PHE A 92 -12.68 -0.10 -4.83
N ILE A 93 -13.58 -1.06 -4.95
CA ILE A 93 -14.95 -0.94 -4.50
C ILE A 93 -15.17 -2.01 -3.44
N LEU A 94 -15.60 -1.59 -2.26
CA LEU A 94 -15.93 -2.52 -1.17
C LEU A 94 -17.39 -2.88 -1.28
N VAL A 95 -17.65 -4.16 -1.48
CA VAL A 95 -19.02 -4.67 -1.66
C VAL A 95 -19.28 -5.81 -0.69
N GLN A 96 -20.54 -6.03 -0.36
CA GLN A 96 -20.96 -7.16 0.44
C GLN A 96 -21.66 -8.17 -0.46
N ASN A 97 -21.21 -9.41 -0.40
CA ASN A 97 -21.75 -10.48 -1.20
C ASN A 97 -21.99 -11.67 -0.29
N ASN A 98 -23.29 -12.05 -0.09
CA ASN A 98 -23.65 -13.17 0.76
C ASN A 98 -23.06 -13.06 2.17
N SER A 99 -23.18 -11.88 2.77
CA SER A 99 -22.67 -11.58 4.12
C SER A 99 -21.14 -11.52 4.19
N LYS A 100 -20.46 -11.55 3.04
CA LYS A 100 -19.02 -11.49 3.00
C LYS A 100 -18.58 -10.20 2.31
N TRP A 101 -17.59 -9.52 2.88
CA TRP A 101 -17.06 -8.29 2.29
C TRP A 101 -15.96 -8.62 1.31
N GLU A 102 -15.97 -7.94 0.17
CA GLU A 102 -14.97 -8.12 -0.90
C GLU A 102 -14.50 -6.77 -1.40
N LEU A 103 -13.22 -6.69 -1.71
CA LEU A 103 -12.63 -5.53 -2.38
C LEU A 103 -12.47 -5.90 -3.85
N ILE A 104 -13.18 -5.18 -4.70
CA ILE A 104 -13.16 -5.40 -6.14
C ILE A 104 -12.24 -4.36 -6.76
N LYS A 105 -11.26 -4.81 -7.52
CA LYS A 105 -10.40 -3.90 -8.29
C LYS A 105 -11.16 -3.42 -9.50
N LYS A 106 -11.07 -2.15 -9.72
CA LYS A 106 -11.78 -1.55 -10.83
C LYS A 106 -10.86 -1.23 -11.99
#